data_a0638bd8ca3fe6b6a43dab056e2caaa3
#
_entry.id   a0638bd8ca3fe6b6a43dab056e2caaa3
#
_cell.length_a   1.000
_cell.length_b   1.000
_cell.length_c   1.000
_cell.angle_alpha   90.00
_cell.angle_beta   90.00
_cell.angle_gamma   90.00
#
_symmetry.space_group_name_H-M   'P 1'
#
loop_
_entity.id
_entity.type
_entity.pdbx_description
1 polymer ?
#
loop_
_entity_poly.entity_id
_entity_poly.type
_entity_poly.pdbx_seq_one_letter_code
_entity_poly.pdbx_strand_id
1 'polypeptide(L)'
;MSLEEMDVALDDSVDGIIGRQYDENGQITQDGLVETADMAGPLEALGDLIIVNTNMTPLVPIDVINYDDHPIATIVNMPSAAFNFRLAGNYTLSKFIVEYRQVGPEFVSLGNPFLASNIREFILLNRITHLFDSKLLITTGFKHRDNKILETVTNPLNTNTITLNLSFLPGAGAPSFVFNFQSISKDNEKEDLDKVGESDVDNRQDTRTKNVLLSINYPITFRSIKHNFVLNYNSMLNTDNLAEQRMAGYFFPGSDSKSVTLSLASRFQSPLRTMLNVSLMDLFIPSLDYEGNVIKNTITWKTLGVNGKYALQDNKINLTGGLSYIKNESLTTASSVIDFRGGADYKLLQDFSLSFSGQLQIIVNETAKETKLNTSGILISFRYNF
;
A
#
# COMPACT_ATOMS: atom_id res chain seq x y z
N MET A 1 22.54 -25.91 -1.28
CA MET A 1 22.60 -26.98 -2.27
C MET A 1 23.91 -26.79 -3.02
N SER A 2 24.79 -27.78 -3.02
CA SER A 2 25.98 -27.71 -3.87
C SER A 2 25.57 -27.98 -5.31
N LEU A 3 26.37 -27.58 -6.30
CA LEU A 3 26.11 -27.94 -7.72
C LEU A 3 25.97 -29.47 -7.92
N GLU A 4 26.69 -30.23 -7.11
CA GLU A 4 26.59 -31.71 -7.09
C GLU A 4 25.22 -32.22 -6.62
N GLU A 5 24.51 -31.50 -5.76
CA GLU A 5 23.15 -31.85 -5.32
C GLU A 5 22.08 -31.46 -6.35
N MET A 6 22.37 -30.54 -7.28
CA MET A 6 21.48 -30.23 -8.40
C MET A 6 21.42 -31.41 -9.41
N ASP A 7 22.52 -32.11 -9.57
CA ASP A 7 22.61 -33.26 -10.55
C ASP A 7 21.70 -34.44 -10.16
N VAL A 8 21.36 -34.57 -8.89
CA VAL A 8 20.51 -35.66 -8.36
C VAL A 8 19.02 -35.38 -8.53
N ALA A 9 18.63 -34.14 -8.80
CA ALA A 9 17.22 -33.71 -8.81
C ALA A 9 16.62 -33.55 -10.22
N LEU A 10 17.40 -33.82 -11.27
CA LEU A 10 16.96 -33.63 -12.65
C LEU A 10 16.45 -34.93 -13.25
N ASP A 11 15.26 -34.91 -13.83
CA ASP A 11 14.62 -36.07 -14.48
C ASP A 11 15.05 -36.13 -15.97
N ASP A 12 15.61 -37.25 -16.35
CA ASP A 12 16.13 -37.52 -17.70
C ASP A 12 15.05 -37.79 -18.73
N SER A 13 13.78 -37.82 -18.32
CA SER A 13 12.66 -38.22 -19.17
C SER A 13 12.11 -37.12 -20.06
N VAL A 14 12.61 -35.86 -19.93
CA VAL A 14 12.10 -34.73 -20.67
C VAL A 14 13.17 -34.12 -21.57
N ASP A 15 12.88 -34.05 -22.88
CA ASP A 15 13.75 -33.44 -23.89
C ASP A 15 14.11 -31.99 -23.48
N GLY A 16 15.42 -31.68 -23.46
CA GLY A 16 15.92 -30.34 -23.10
C GLY A 16 16.25 -30.16 -21.63
N ILE A 17 16.19 -31.19 -20.79
CA ILE A 17 16.59 -31.19 -19.41
C ILE A 17 17.98 -31.81 -19.24
N ILE A 18 18.77 -31.23 -18.35
CA ILE A 18 20.02 -31.85 -17.89
C ILE A 18 19.67 -33.04 -17.03
N GLY A 19 19.81 -34.23 -17.58
CA GLY A 19 19.45 -35.47 -16.89
C GLY A 19 20.08 -36.70 -17.55
N ARG A 20 19.88 -37.85 -16.94
CA ARG A 20 20.42 -39.13 -17.44
C ARG A 20 19.52 -39.71 -18.51
N GLN A 21 20.09 -40.09 -19.65
CA GLN A 21 19.37 -40.83 -20.68
C GLN A 21 19.53 -42.33 -20.45
N TYR A 22 18.43 -43.05 -20.54
CA TYR A 22 18.39 -44.50 -20.41
C TYR A 22 18.11 -45.15 -21.79
N ASP A 23 18.73 -46.25 -22.05
CA ASP A 23 18.40 -47.08 -23.23
C ASP A 23 17.11 -47.89 -23.00
N GLU A 24 16.65 -48.59 -24.03
CA GLU A 24 15.47 -49.44 -23.96
C GLU A 24 15.56 -50.57 -22.91
N ASN A 25 16.76 -50.83 -22.37
CA ASN A 25 17.04 -51.80 -21.32
C ASN A 25 17.21 -51.16 -19.94
N GLY A 26 17.00 -49.84 -19.81
CA GLY A 26 17.16 -49.10 -18.56
C GLY A 26 18.61 -48.86 -18.14
N GLN A 27 19.57 -48.96 -19.08
CA GLN A 27 20.96 -48.60 -18.82
C GLN A 27 21.22 -47.16 -19.20
N ILE A 28 22.00 -46.46 -18.39
CA ILE A 28 22.40 -45.07 -18.63
C ILE A 28 23.25 -45.02 -19.90
N THR A 29 22.72 -44.42 -20.96
CA THR A 29 23.41 -44.26 -22.25
C THR A 29 24.20 -42.94 -22.31
N GLN A 30 23.73 -41.92 -21.60
CA GLN A 30 24.40 -40.66 -21.52
C GLN A 30 24.19 -40.10 -20.11
N ASP A 31 25.29 -39.84 -19.42
CA ASP A 31 25.23 -39.07 -18.20
C ASP A 31 25.04 -37.63 -18.62
N GLY A 32 23.80 -37.13 -18.54
CA GLY A 32 23.43 -35.76 -18.92
C GLY A 32 23.90 -34.72 -17.94
N LEU A 33 24.89 -35.06 -17.13
CA LEU A 33 25.60 -34.12 -16.30
C LEU A 33 26.27 -33.09 -17.21
N VAL A 34 25.76 -31.88 -17.25
CA VAL A 34 26.57 -30.73 -17.64
C VAL A 34 27.82 -30.80 -16.76
N GLU A 35 28.97 -31.00 -17.36
CA GLU A 35 30.21 -30.99 -16.61
C GLU A 35 30.19 -29.70 -15.77
N THR A 36 30.29 -29.84 -14.46
CA THR A 36 30.30 -28.72 -13.50
C THR A 36 31.32 -27.64 -13.87
N ALA A 37 32.34 -28.01 -14.65
CA ALA A 37 33.32 -27.12 -15.23
C ALA A 37 32.71 -26.11 -16.23
N ASP A 38 31.68 -26.46 -17.00
CA ASP A 38 31.07 -25.54 -17.98
C ASP A 38 30.13 -24.52 -17.34
N MET A 39 29.54 -24.86 -16.19
CA MET A 39 28.70 -23.93 -15.40
C MET A 39 29.50 -23.12 -14.39
N ALA A 40 30.67 -23.60 -13.94
CA ALA A 40 31.46 -22.97 -12.88
C ALA A 40 31.97 -21.57 -13.27
N GLY A 41 32.39 -21.40 -14.53
CA GLY A 41 32.95 -20.10 -14.95
C GLY A 41 32.00 -18.88 -14.85
N PRO A 42 30.77 -18.97 -15.40
CA PRO A 42 29.77 -17.91 -15.23
C PRO A 42 29.26 -17.75 -13.81
N LEU A 43 29.14 -18.86 -13.05
CA LEU A 43 28.68 -18.82 -11.66
C LEU A 43 29.76 -18.30 -10.70
N GLU A 44 31.06 -18.61 -10.92
CA GLU A 44 32.15 -18.02 -10.16
C GLU A 44 32.23 -16.51 -10.35
N ALA A 45 32.02 -16.02 -11.56
CA ALA A 45 31.98 -14.57 -11.84
C ALA A 45 30.79 -13.87 -11.17
N LEU A 46 29.71 -14.59 -10.86
CA LEU A 46 28.52 -14.08 -10.18
C LEU A 46 28.50 -14.39 -8.68
N GLY A 47 29.35 -15.31 -8.20
CA GLY A 47 29.37 -15.80 -6.82
C GLY A 47 29.60 -14.71 -5.77
N ASP A 48 30.33 -13.65 -6.11
CA ASP A 48 30.52 -12.48 -5.26
C ASP A 48 29.35 -11.47 -5.32
N LEU A 49 28.46 -11.60 -6.31
CA LEU A 49 27.37 -10.68 -6.58
C LEU A 49 25.99 -11.22 -6.23
N ILE A 50 25.81 -12.55 -6.23
CA ILE A 50 24.51 -13.19 -6.04
C ILE A 50 24.58 -14.17 -4.87
N ILE A 51 23.83 -13.87 -3.81
CA ILE A 51 23.54 -14.85 -2.75
C ILE A 51 22.45 -15.79 -3.32
N VAL A 52 22.86 -16.94 -3.84
CA VAL A 52 21.93 -18.00 -4.21
C VAL A 52 21.38 -18.60 -2.92
N ASN A 53 20.09 -18.51 -2.72
CA ASN A 53 19.43 -19.14 -1.58
C ASN A 53 19.44 -20.66 -1.80
N THR A 54 20.30 -21.36 -1.07
CA THR A 54 20.52 -22.81 -1.16
C THR A 54 19.30 -23.67 -0.76
N ASN A 55 18.22 -23.05 -0.26
CA ASN A 55 16.96 -23.73 0.06
C ASN A 55 16.00 -23.84 -1.14
N MET A 56 16.42 -23.42 -2.32
CA MET A 56 15.62 -23.57 -3.54
C MET A 56 15.92 -24.89 -4.21
N THR A 57 14.90 -25.72 -4.35
CA THR A 57 14.94 -26.86 -5.27
C THR A 57 14.48 -26.35 -6.62
N PRO A 58 15.32 -26.29 -7.65
CA PRO A 58 14.86 -25.96 -9.00
C PRO A 58 14.01 -27.14 -9.47
N LEU A 59 12.70 -26.97 -9.51
CA LEU A 59 11.74 -27.96 -10.01
C LEU A 59 11.52 -27.85 -11.53
N VAL A 60 12.22 -26.94 -12.20
CA VAL A 60 11.99 -26.63 -13.61
C VAL A 60 13.27 -26.77 -14.39
N PRO A 61 13.20 -27.44 -15.53
CA PRO A 61 14.33 -27.63 -16.41
C PRO A 61 14.96 -26.32 -16.85
N ILE A 62 16.27 -26.25 -16.76
CA ILE A 62 17.05 -25.21 -17.41
C ILE A 62 16.97 -25.48 -18.91
N ASP A 63 16.56 -24.51 -19.71
CA ASP A 63 16.62 -24.60 -21.15
C ASP A 63 18.09 -24.59 -21.59
N VAL A 64 18.64 -25.79 -21.75
CA VAL A 64 20.06 -26.03 -22.09
C VAL A 64 20.41 -25.42 -23.45
N ILE A 65 19.44 -25.38 -24.38
CA ILE A 65 19.65 -24.85 -25.73
C ILE A 65 19.97 -23.36 -25.71
N ASN A 66 19.31 -22.62 -24.84
CA ASN A 66 19.55 -21.18 -24.70
C ASN A 66 20.65 -20.85 -23.69
N TYR A 67 21.08 -21.82 -22.89
CA TYR A 67 22.12 -21.62 -21.88
C TYR A 67 23.48 -21.30 -22.52
N ASP A 68 23.87 -22.00 -23.55
CA ASP A 68 25.17 -21.83 -24.22
C ASP A 68 25.32 -20.42 -24.84
N ASP A 69 24.21 -19.88 -25.38
CA ASP A 69 24.21 -18.55 -26.00
C ASP A 69 24.01 -17.43 -24.98
N HIS A 70 23.18 -17.66 -23.93
CA HIS A 70 22.79 -16.65 -22.96
C HIS A 70 22.67 -17.19 -21.52
N PRO A 71 23.76 -17.65 -20.90
CA PRO A 71 23.69 -18.36 -19.61
C PRO A 71 23.10 -17.50 -18.47
N ILE A 72 23.46 -16.23 -18.41
CA ILE A 72 22.96 -15.32 -17.37
C ILE A 72 21.46 -15.07 -17.56
N ALA A 73 21.00 -14.85 -18.78
CA ALA A 73 19.59 -14.61 -19.08
C ALA A 73 18.75 -15.84 -18.73
N THR A 74 19.24 -17.04 -19.02
CA THR A 74 18.57 -18.30 -18.70
C THR A 74 18.38 -18.47 -17.20
N ILE A 75 19.44 -18.25 -16.39
CA ILE A 75 19.35 -18.35 -14.92
C ILE A 75 18.41 -17.27 -14.36
N VAL A 76 18.50 -16.04 -14.87
CA VAL A 76 17.66 -14.92 -14.41
C VAL A 76 16.19 -15.14 -14.72
N ASN A 77 15.87 -15.78 -15.84
CA ASN A 77 14.49 -16.02 -16.28
C ASN A 77 13.91 -17.36 -15.78
N MET A 78 14.64 -18.11 -14.94
CA MET A 78 14.11 -19.36 -14.37
C MET A 78 12.82 -19.12 -13.57
N PRO A 79 11.75 -19.89 -13.83
CA PRO A 79 10.48 -19.74 -13.13
C PRO A 79 10.56 -19.93 -11.62
N SER A 80 11.51 -20.73 -11.15
CA SER A 80 11.75 -21.00 -9.72
C SER A 80 12.79 -20.07 -9.08
N ALA A 81 13.38 -19.13 -9.84
CA ALA A 81 14.42 -18.25 -9.32
C ALA A 81 13.83 -17.08 -8.53
N ALA A 82 14.48 -16.71 -7.42
CA ALA A 82 14.21 -15.47 -6.72
C ALA A 82 15.54 -14.80 -6.36
N PHE A 83 15.66 -13.53 -6.72
CA PHE A 83 16.84 -12.75 -6.40
C PHE A 83 16.51 -11.28 -6.16
N ASN A 84 17.40 -10.63 -5.41
CA ASN A 84 17.29 -9.22 -5.09
C ASN A 84 18.67 -8.58 -5.19
N PHE A 85 18.80 -7.59 -6.04
CA PHE A 85 19.98 -6.74 -6.12
C PHE A 85 19.63 -5.37 -5.55
N ARG A 86 20.41 -4.89 -4.57
CA ARG A 86 20.20 -3.60 -3.94
C ARG A 86 21.50 -2.83 -3.83
N LEU A 87 21.52 -1.63 -4.42
CA LEU A 87 22.57 -0.65 -4.29
C LEU A 87 22.07 0.53 -3.46
N ALA A 88 22.76 0.85 -2.38
CA ALA A 88 22.42 1.99 -1.53
C ALA A 88 23.64 2.89 -1.34
N GLY A 89 23.45 4.19 -1.60
CA GLY A 89 24.48 5.21 -1.41
C GLY A 89 24.04 6.27 -0.40
N ASN A 90 24.95 6.66 0.46
CA ASN A 90 24.78 7.75 1.41
C ASN A 90 25.77 8.87 1.08
N TYR A 91 25.24 10.01 0.68
CA TYR A 91 26.00 11.24 0.47
C TYR A 91 25.64 12.26 1.55
N THR A 92 26.42 13.30 1.68
CA THR A 92 26.19 14.36 2.68
C THR A 92 24.80 14.94 2.64
N LEU A 93 24.24 15.13 1.45
CA LEU A 93 22.93 15.76 1.24
C LEU A 93 21.83 14.76 0.91
N SER A 94 22.17 13.58 0.42
CA SER A 94 21.16 12.64 -0.10
C SER A 94 21.50 11.18 0.16
N LYS A 95 20.46 10.39 0.21
CA LYS A 95 20.52 8.92 0.23
C LYS A 95 19.77 8.40 -0.98
N PHE A 96 20.40 7.53 -1.75
CA PHE A 96 19.71 6.87 -2.84
C PHE A 96 19.70 5.35 -2.65
N ILE A 97 18.68 4.72 -3.20
CA ILE A 97 18.52 3.27 -3.26
C ILE A 97 18.08 2.93 -4.67
N VAL A 98 18.80 2.00 -5.28
CA VAL A 98 18.39 1.32 -6.50
C VAL A 98 18.21 -0.14 -6.14
N GLU A 99 17.04 -0.69 -6.40
CA GLU A 99 16.74 -2.08 -6.07
C GLU A 99 16.07 -2.75 -7.27
N TYR A 100 16.54 -3.93 -7.62
CA TYR A 100 15.90 -4.82 -8.57
C TYR A 100 15.58 -6.13 -7.86
N ARG A 101 14.32 -6.55 -7.90
CA ARG A 101 13.84 -7.78 -7.30
C ARG A 101 13.04 -8.57 -8.32
N GLN A 102 13.30 -9.87 -8.36
CA GLN A 102 12.52 -10.80 -9.13
C GLN A 102 12.17 -12.02 -8.26
N VAL A 103 10.93 -12.48 -8.38
CA VAL A 103 10.45 -13.71 -7.75
C VAL A 103 9.66 -14.48 -8.80
N GLY A 104 10.20 -15.58 -9.25
CA GLY A 104 9.61 -16.41 -10.29
C GLY A 104 8.22 -16.94 -9.92
N PRO A 105 7.39 -17.30 -10.91
CA PRO A 105 6.03 -17.81 -10.69
C PRO A 105 5.97 -19.12 -9.91
N GLU A 106 6.99 -19.94 -10.03
CA GLU A 106 7.09 -21.25 -9.38
C GLU A 106 7.98 -21.24 -8.14
N PHE A 107 8.46 -20.06 -7.75
CA PHE A 107 9.24 -19.93 -6.54
C PHE A 107 8.38 -20.18 -5.29
N VAL A 108 8.76 -21.15 -4.48
CA VAL A 108 8.14 -21.48 -3.20
C VAL A 108 9.13 -21.22 -2.08
N SER A 109 8.79 -20.31 -1.17
CA SER A 109 9.61 -20.04 0.02
C SER A 109 9.10 -20.87 1.19
N LEU A 110 9.96 -21.74 1.72
CA LEU A 110 9.65 -22.52 2.94
C LEU A 110 9.58 -21.64 4.19
N GLY A 111 10.33 -20.53 4.19
CA GLY A 111 10.35 -19.59 5.32
C GLY A 111 9.25 -18.52 5.29
N ASN A 112 8.66 -18.26 4.12
CA ASN A 112 7.60 -17.26 3.95
C ASN A 112 6.59 -17.72 2.89
N PRO A 113 5.56 -18.49 3.27
CA PRO A 113 4.57 -19.00 2.33
C PRO A 113 3.69 -17.90 1.71
N PHE A 114 3.71 -16.68 2.25
CA PHE A 114 2.97 -15.53 1.74
C PHE A 114 3.81 -14.64 0.81
N LEU A 115 5.02 -15.07 0.45
CA LEU A 115 5.81 -14.32 -0.51
C LEU A 115 5.09 -14.31 -1.86
N ALA A 116 4.78 -13.12 -2.36
CA ALA A 116 4.16 -12.98 -3.67
C ALA A 116 5.15 -13.44 -4.74
N SER A 117 4.73 -14.39 -5.57
CA SER A 117 5.45 -14.92 -6.74
C SER A 117 5.03 -14.19 -8.02
N ASN A 118 5.71 -14.48 -9.13
CA ASN A 118 5.50 -13.87 -10.44
C ASN A 118 5.61 -12.34 -10.41
N ILE A 119 6.72 -11.85 -9.88
CA ILE A 119 6.94 -10.41 -9.69
C ILE A 119 8.35 -10.05 -10.15
N ARG A 120 8.43 -9.03 -11.00
CA ARG A 120 9.65 -8.31 -11.32
C ARG A 120 9.46 -6.85 -10.93
N GLU A 121 10.35 -6.33 -10.09
CA GLU A 121 10.27 -4.96 -9.56
C GLU A 121 11.59 -4.23 -9.73
N PHE A 122 11.51 -2.99 -10.19
CA PHE A 122 12.60 -2.03 -10.18
C PHE A 122 12.20 -0.85 -9.32
N ILE A 123 13.05 -0.47 -8.36
CA ILE A 123 12.81 0.62 -7.43
C ILE A 123 13.99 1.59 -7.49
N LEU A 124 13.68 2.86 -7.70
CA LEU A 124 14.61 3.97 -7.54
C LEU A 124 14.06 4.91 -6.48
N LEU A 125 14.80 5.13 -5.42
CA LEU A 125 14.40 6.02 -4.34
C LEU A 125 15.55 6.98 -4.03
N ASN A 126 15.23 8.27 -3.95
CA ASN A 126 16.17 9.29 -3.50
C ASN A 126 15.56 10.10 -2.35
N ARG A 127 16.35 10.33 -1.31
CA ARG A 127 15.96 11.12 -0.15
C ARG A 127 17.02 12.17 0.14
N ILE A 128 16.63 13.45 0.04
CA ILE A 128 17.45 14.60 0.37
C ILE A 128 17.04 15.11 1.76
N THR A 129 17.97 15.21 2.71
CA THR A 129 17.65 15.44 4.12
C THR A 129 18.28 16.69 4.73
N HIS A 130 19.26 17.30 4.06
CA HIS A 130 20.07 18.37 4.64
C HIS A 130 19.94 19.71 3.90
N LEU A 131 18.76 19.97 3.29
CA LEU A 131 18.50 21.27 2.69
C LEU A 131 17.99 22.27 3.74
N PHE A 132 18.45 23.51 3.67
CA PHE A 132 18.06 24.61 4.58
C PHE A 132 18.21 24.23 6.06
N ASP A 133 19.39 23.79 6.49
CA ASP A 133 19.65 23.31 7.86
C ASP A 133 18.74 22.15 8.27
N SER A 134 18.51 21.21 7.35
CA SER A 134 17.64 20.03 7.56
C SER A 134 16.16 20.37 7.77
N LYS A 135 15.72 21.59 7.40
CA LYS A 135 14.32 22.00 7.49
C LYS A 135 13.49 21.52 6.30
N LEU A 136 14.13 21.25 5.16
CA LEU A 136 13.46 20.73 3.97
C LEU A 136 13.92 19.29 3.71
N LEU A 137 12.96 18.40 3.71
CA LEU A 137 13.13 16.99 3.37
C LEU A 137 12.41 16.74 2.04
N ILE A 138 13.10 16.11 1.09
CA ILE A 138 12.54 15.74 -0.21
C ILE A 138 12.77 14.24 -0.38
N THR A 139 11.71 13.50 -0.67
CA THR A 139 11.81 12.08 -1.05
C THR A 139 11.13 11.90 -2.40
N THR A 140 11.87 11.36 -3.36
CA THR A 140 11.34 10.98 -4.66
C THR A 140 11.50 9.49 -4.85
N GLY A 141 10.53 8.85 -5.47
CA GLY A 141 10.56 7.44 -5.74
C GLY A 141 9.93 7.10 -7.08
N PHE A 142 10.54 6.16 -7.76
CA PHE A 142 9.98 5.48 -8.92
C PHE A 142 9.99 3.98 -8.66
N LYS A 143 8.88 3.32 -8.92
CA LYS A 143 8.76 1.86 -8.84
C LYS A 143 8.06 1.37 -10.10
N HIS A 144 8.71 0.48 -10.79
CA HIS A 144 8.12 -0.31 -11.87
C HIS A 144 7.95 -1.74 -11.38
N ARG A 145 6.78 -2.31 -11.62
CA ARG A 145 6.48 -3.71 -11.32
C ARG A 145 5.73 -4.32 -12.47
N ASP A 146 6.16 -5.49 -12.89
CA ASP A 146 5.46 -6.31 -13.87
C ASP A 146 5.49 -7.80 -13.47
N ASN A 147 4.73 -8.62 -14.19
CA ASN A 147 4.71 -10.06 -14.04
C ASN A 147 5.19 -10.79 -15.32
N LYS A 148 5.95 -10.11 -16.17
CA LYS A 148 6.51 -10.67 -17.41
C LYS A 148 7.85 -11.34 -17.12
N ILE A 149 7.86 -12.41 -16.33
CA ILE A 149 9.07 -13.21 -16.09
C ILE A 149 9.22 -14.26 -17.17
N LEU A 150 8.12 -14.88 -17.58
CA LEU A 150 8.10 -15.83 -18.67
C LEU A 150 7.70 -15.14 -19.98
N GLU A 151 8.31 -15.54 -21.08
CA GLU A 151 7.96 -15.06 -22.44
C GLU A 151 6.54 -15.46 -22.86
N THR A 152 5.98 -16.50 -22.25
CA THR A 152 4.62 -16.96 -22.48
C THR A 152 3.55 -15.98 -21.97
N VAL A 153 3.91 -14.99 -21.13
CA VAL A 153 2.98 -13.96 -20.66
C VAL A 153 2.78 -12.93 -21.76
N THR A 154 1.68 -13.03 -22.47
CA THR A 154 1.33 -12.13 -23.61
C THR A 154 0.80 -10.77 -23.17
N ASN A 155 0.12 -10.71 -22.03
CA ASN A 155 -0.49 -9.47 -21.50
C ASN A 155 -0.02 -9.22 -20.07
N PRO A 156 1.23 -8.75 -19.88
CA PRO A 156 1.76 -8.53 -18.55
C PRO A 156 1.06 -7.36 -17.87
N LEU A 157 0.81 -7.50 -16.57
CA LEU A 157 0.32 -6.39 -15.78
C LEU A 157 1.49 -5.50 -15.35
N ASN A 158 1.63 -4.36 -16.01
CA ASN A 158 2.61 -3.33 -15.68
C ASN A 158 2.03 -2.36 -14.65
N THR A 159 2.77 -2.09 -13.60
CA THR A 159 2.41 -1.10 -12.60
C THR A 159 3.57 -0.12 -12.41
N ASN A 160 3.35 1.14 -12.73
CA ASN A 160 4.31 2.21 -12.50
C ASN A 160 3.83 3.09 -11.35
N THR A 161 4.70 3.32 -10.38
CA THR A 161 4.41 4.20 -9.25
C THR A 161 5.46 5.30 -9.17
N ILE A 162 5.00 6.55 -9.17
CA ILE A 162 5.84 7.73 -8.94
C ILE A 162 5.42 8.34 -7.62
N THR A 163 6.37 8.65 -6.76
CA THR A 163 6.14 9.30 -5.47
C THR A 163 7.00 10.55 -5.32
N LEU A 164 6.41 11.60 -4.73
CA LEU A 164 7.10 12.81 -4.32
C LEU A 164 6.60 13.22 -2.94
N ASN A 165 7.49 13.25 -1.96
CA ASN A 165 7.20 13.76 -0.63
C ASN A 165 8.08 14.97 -0.36
N LEU A 166 7.46 16.08 0.02
CA LEU A 166 8.11 17.30 0.45
C LEU A 166 7.67 17.59 1.89
N SER A 167 8.62 17.76 2.80
CA SER A 167 8.33 18.14 4.18
C SER A 167 9.19 19.34 4.55
N PHE A 168 8.55 20.45 4.85
CA PHE A 168 9.20 21.66 5.34
C PHE A 168 8.88 21.86 6.81
N LEU A 169 9.92 21.80 7.65
CA LEU A 169 9.85 21.82 9.11
C LEU A 169 10.72 22.97 9.64
N PRO A 170 10.25 24.23 9.57
CA PRO A 170 11.07 25.41 9.83
C PRO A 170 11.47 25.58 11.31
N GLY A 171 10.83 24.85 12.22
CA GLY A 171 11.09 24.91 13.66
C GLY A 171 9.94 25.53 14.46
N ALA A 172 10.20 25.81 15.74
CA ALA A 172 9.17 26.28 16.68
C ALA A 172 8.56 27.62 16.26
N GLY A 173 7.23 27.72 16.32
CA GLY A 173 6.48 28.95 16.07
C GLY A 173 6.22 29.28 14.60
N ALA A 174 6.73 28.49 13.65
CA ALA A 174 6.47 28.66 12.25
C ALA A 174 5.62 27.48 11.69
N PRO A 175 4.83 27.69 10.63
CA PRO A 175 4.03 26.63 10.04
C PRO A 175 4.92 25.58 9.36
N SER A 176 4.60 24.33 9.59
CA SER A 176 5.19 23.19 8.84
C SER A 176 4.25 22.75 7.72
N PHE A 177 4.85 22.29 6.64
CA PHE A 177 4.15 21.83 5.44
C PHE A 177 4.59 20.42 5.10
N VAL A 178 3.62 19.57 4.76
CA VAL A 178 3.87 18.26 4.19
C VAL A 178 3.04 18.16 2.91
N PHE A 179 3.71 17.88 1.82
CA PHE A 179 3.10 17.58 0.54
C PHE A 179 3.50 16.18 0.11
N ASN A 180 2.51 15.37 -0.23
CA ASN A 180 2.72 14.03 -0.76
C ASN A 180 1.95 13.92 -2.08
N PHE A 181 2.64 13.45 -3.10
CA PHE A 181 2.08 13.11 -4.39
C PHE A 181 2.46 11.69 -4.75
N GLN A 182 1.47 10.89 -5.16
CA GLN A 182 1.68 9.57 -5.69
C GLN A 182 0.84 9.39 -6.95
N SER A 183 1.45 8.86 -8.01
CA SER A 183 0.77 8.45 -9.22
C SER A 183 1.05 6.98 -9.47
N ILE A 184 -0.01 6.19 -9.60
CA ILE A 184 0.05 4.76 -9.89
C ILE A 184 -0.64 4.56 -11.23
N SER A 185 0.07 4.06 -12.25
CA SER A 185 -0.54 3.59 -13.49
C SER A 185 -0.47 2.08 -13.56
N LYS A 186 -1.53 1.48 -14.05
CA LYS A 186 -1.63 0.04 -14.30
C LYS A 186 -2.09 -0.19 -15.72
N ASP A 187 -1.37 -1.01 -16.43
CA ASP A 187 -1.64 -1.37 -17.82
C ASP A 187 -1.32 -2.83 -18.05
N ASN A 188 -2.18 -3.55 -18.76
CA ASN A 188 -1.94 -4.93 -19.11
C ASN A 188 -1.65 -5.13 -20.61
N GLU A 189 -1.37 -4.05 -21.35
CA GLU A 189 -1.02 -4.07 -22.78
C GLU A 189 -2.01 -4.86 -23.66
N LYS A 190 -3.23 -5.05 -23.17
CA LYS A 190 -4.24 -5.85 -23.86
C LYS A 190 -5.10 -4.94 -24.76
N GLU A 191 -5.16 -5.28 -26.04
CA GLU A 191 -5.94 -4.53 -27.03
C GLU A 191 -7.32 -5.14 -27.25
N ASP A 192 -7.38 -6.49 -27.28
CA ASP A 192 -8.58 -7.24 -27.62
C ASP A 192 -9.41 -7.66 -26.40
N LEU A 193 -10.70 -7.88 -26.61
CA LEU A 193 -11.61 -8.48 -25.65
C LEU A 193 -11.35 -9.98 -25.49
N ASP A 194 -11.52 -10.50 -24.28
CA ASP A 194 -11.49 -11.94 -24.04
C ASP A 194 -12.80 -12.57 -24.43
N LYS A 195 -12.72 -13.79 -24.93
CA LYS A 195 -13.90 -14.64 -25.16
C LYS A 195 -14.02 -15.67 -24.05
N VAL A 196 -15.12 -15.65 -23.33
CA VAL A 196 -15.48 -16.69 -22.36
C VAL A 196 -16.76 -17.37 -22.84
N GLY A 197 -16.58 -18.51 -23.51
CA GLY A 197 -17.68 -19.15 -24.24
C GLY A 197 -18.09 -18.31 -25.45
N GLU A 198 -19.37 -17.93 -25.51
CA GLU A 198 -19.94 -17.08 -26.57
C GLU A 198 -19.95 -15.58 -26.19
N SER A 199 -19.53 -15.23 -24.96
CA SER A 199 -19.57 -13.87 -24.44
C SER A 199 -18.21 -13.20 -24.52
N ASP A 200 -18.20 -11.92 -24.94
CA ASP A 200 -17.01 -11.07 -24.84
C ASP A 200 -16.89 -10.52 -23.41
N VAL A 201 -15.67 -10.54 -22.88
CA VAL A 201 -15.34 -10.01 -21.55
C VAL A 201 -14.23 -8.98 -21.68
N ASP A 202 -14.45 -7.79 -21.13
CA ASP A 202 -13.48 -6.72 -21.16
C ASP A 202 -12.54 -6.77 -19.96
N ASN A 203 -11.40 -7.47 -20.10
CA ASN A 203 -10.34 -7.56 -19.11
C ASN A 203 -9.15 -6.62 -19.40
N ARG A 204 -9.32 -5.69 -20.35
CA ARG A 204 -8.30 -4.67 -20.64
C ARG A 204 -8.15 -3.75 -19.45
N GLN A 205 -6.93 -3.40 -19.11
CA GLN A 205 -6.63 -2.50 -18.02
C GLN A 205 -5.64 -1.42 -18.47
N ASP A 206 -6.06 -0.17 -18.43
CA ASP A 206 -5.22 1.02 -18.51
C ASP A 206 -5.82 2.06 -17.58
N THR A 207 -5.32 2.10 -16.36
CA THR A 207 -5.86 2.92 -15.28
C THR A 207 -4.78 3.76 -14.63
N ARG A 208 -5.17 4.93 -14.15
CA ARG A 208 -4.27 5.82 -13.42
C ARG A 208 -4.93 6.34 -12.16
N THR A 209 -4.26 6.08 -11.03
CA THR A 209 -4.64 6.64 -9.72
C THR A 209 -3.66 7.74 -9.34
N LYS A 210 -4.16 8.92 -9.01
CA LYS A 210 -3.37 10.05 -8.48
C LYS A 210 -3.82 10.34 -7.06
N ASN A 211 -2.89 10.32 -6.12
CA ASN A 211 -3.11 10.71 -4.74
C ASN A 211 -2.33 11.99 -4.45
N VAL A 212 -3.01 12.98 -3.87
CA VAL A 212 -2.41 14.24 -3.41
C VAL A 212 -2.79 14.43 -1.96
N LEU A 213 -1.81 14.63 -1.09
CA LEU A 213 -2.02 15.02 0.29
C LEU A 213 -1.23 16.30 0.57
N LEU A 214 -1.90 17.30 1.12
CA LEU A 214 -1.31 18.51 1.65
C LEU A 214 -1.68 18.62 3.12
N SER A 215 -0.68 18.79 3.98
CA SER A 215 -0.87 19.03 5.41
C SER A 215 -0.12 20.28 5.85
N ILE A 216 -0.80 21.17 6.53
CA ILE A 216 -0.24 22.36 7.14
C ILE A 216 -0.48 22.26 8.64
N ASN A 217 0.58 22.38 9.41
CA ASN A 217 0.51 22.38 10.86
C ASN A 217 1.15 23.65 11.40
N TYR A 218 0.38 24.45 12.15
CA TYR A 218 0.82 25.74 12.66
C TYR A 218 0.59 25.83 14.16
N PRO A 219 1.65 25.73 14.99
CA PRO A 219 1.58 25.97 16.41
C PRO A 219 1.61 27.49 16.69
N ILE A 220 0.60 28.00 17.37
CA ILE A 220 0.44 29.40 17.74
C ILE A 220 0.30 29.49 19.25
N THR A 221 0.99 30.44 19.88
CA THR A 221 0.76 30.77 21.29
C THR A 221 0.11 32.16 21.38
N PHE A 222 -1.10 32.20 21.93
CA PHE A 222 -1.84 33.44 22.14
C PHE A 222 -2.29 33.54 23.60
N ARG A 223 -1.90 34.61 24.31
CA ARG A 223 -2.24 34.82 25.73
C ARG A 223 -1.96 33.60 26.61
N SER A 224 -0.80 32.98 26.44
CA SER A 224 -0.36 31.76 27.16
C SER A 224 -1.15 30.49 26.85
N ILE A 225 -2.11 30.52 25.94
CA ILE A 225 -2.79 29.32 25.41
C ILE A 225 -2.01 28.86 24.18
N LYS A 226 -1.67 27.59 24.17
CA LYS A 226 -1.00 26.97 23.00
C LYS A 226 -2.07 26.38 22.11
N HIS A 227 -2.15 26.90 20.90
CA HIS A 227 -3.03 26.39 19.85
C HIS A 227 -2.19 25.64 18.82
N ASN A 228 -2.74 24.59 18.30
CA ASN A 228 -2.20 23.88 17.13
C ASN A 228 -3.28 23.80 16.07
N PHE A 229 -3.06 24.53 14.99
CA PHE A 229 -3.95 24.54 13.83
C PHE A 229 -3.41 23.53 12.81
N VAL A 230 -4.27 22.62 12.33
CA VAL A 230 -3.92 21.64 11.32
C VAL A 230 -4.96 21.68 10.20
N LEU A 231 -4.48 21.89 8.98
CA LEU A 231 -5.27 21.78 7.75
C LEU A 231 -4.75 20.61 6.95
N ASN A 232 -5.61 19.66 6.64
CA ASN A 232 -5.31 18.56 5.74
C ASN A 232 -6.22 18.61 4.52
N TYR A 233 -5.63 18.47 3.36
CA TYR A 233 -6.32 18.22 2.11
C TYR A 233 -5.85 16.88 1.55
N ASN A 234 -6.77 16.01 1.19
CA ASN A 234 -6.49 14.76 0.52
C ASN A 234 -7.38 14.61 -0.71
N SER A 235 -6.80 14.17 -1.81
CA SER A 235 -7.53 13.88 -3.05
C SER A 235 -6.98 12.63 -3.69
N MET A 236 -7.87 11.69 -3.98
CA MET A 236 -7.60 10.51 -4.79
C MET A 236 -8.45 10.58 -6.05
N LEU A 237 -7.82 10.51 -7.19
CA LEU A 237 -8.47 10.52 -8.50
C LEU A 237 -8.09 9.26 -9.27
N ASN A 238 -9.10 8.53 -9.72
CA ASN A 238 -8.95 7.37 -10.57
C ASN A 238 -9.44 7.69 -12.00
N THR A 239 -8.61 7.37 -12.98
CA THR A 239 -8.91 7.57 -14.39
C THR A 239 -8.79 6.23 -15.09
N ASP A 240 -9.78 5.86 -15.87
CA ASP A 240 -9.72 4.79 -16.83
C ASP A 240 -9.45 5.40 -18.22
N ASN A 241 -8.27 5.13 -18.78
CA ASN A 241 -7.89 5.66 -20.07
C ASN A 241 -8.65 4.98 -21.25
N LEU A 242 -9.25 3.80 -20.97
CA LEU A 242 -10.06 3.06 -21.92
C LEU A 242 -11.57 3.36 -21.80
N ALA A 243 -11.96 4.35 -21.00
CA ALA A 243 -13.37 4.60 -20.68
C ALA A 243 -14.29 4.73 -21.93
N GLU A 244 -13.81 5.42 -22.99
CA GLU A 244 -14.55 5.61 -24.24
C GLU A 244 -14.59 4.35 -25.15
N GLN A 245 -13.68 3.38 -24.88
CA GLN A 245 -13.51 2.15 -25.66
C GLN A 245 -14.10 0.93 -24.95
N ARG A 246 -14.69 1.12 -23.77
CA ARG A 246 -15.29 0.05 -22.99
C ARG A 246 -16.53 -0.50 -23.68
N MET A 247 -16.78 -1.78 -23.49
CA MET A 247 -18.05 -2.38 -23.85
C MET A 247 -19.21 -1.68 -23.16
N ALA A 248 -20.36 -1.61 -23.82
CA ALA A 248 -21.58 -1.11 -23.21
C ALA A 248 -21.90 -1.88 -21.91
N GLY A 249 -22.13 -1.15 -20.82
CA GLY A 249 -22.41 -1.74 -19.53
C GLY A 249 -21.15 -2.14 -18.72
N TYR A 250 -19.94 -1.92 -19.22
CA TYR A 250 -18.72 -2.12 -18.49
C TYR A 250 -18.13 -0.79 -18.03
N PHE A 251 -17.61 -0.75 -16.80
CA PHE A 251 -16.88 0.40 -16.27
C PHE A 251 -15.78 -0.05 -15.28
N PHE A 252 -14.76 0.77 -15.15
CA PHE A 252 -13.74 0.56 -14.14
C PHE A 252 -14.27 0.96 -12.75
N PRO A 253 -14.25 0.07 -11.75
CA PRO A 253 -14.88 0.31 -10.44
C PRO A 253 -14.06 1.25 -9.51
N GLY A 254 -13.18 2.08 -10.04
CA GLY A 254 -12.38 3.02 -9.27
C GLY A 254 -13.22 4.18 -8.71
N SER A 255 -13.10 4.47 -7.44
CA SER A 255 -13.76 5.61 -6.80
C SER A 255 -12.80 6.79 -6.65
N ASP A 256 -13.30 8.01 -6.88
CA ASP A 256 -12.58 9.24 -6.57
C ASP A 256 -12.95 9.72 -5.17
N SER A 257 -12.02 10.35 -4.47
CA SER A 257 -12.33 10.99 -3.20
C SER A 257 -11.62 12.33 -3.03
N LYS A 258 -12.28 13.26 -2.35
CA LYS A 258 -11.69 14.54 -1.94
C LYS A 258 -12.09 14.80 -0.50
N SER A 259 -11.14 15.21 0.32
CA SER A 259 -11.43 15.59 1.70
C SER A 259 -10.61 16.80 2.14
N VAL A 260 -11.24 17.64 2.94
CA VAL A 260 -10.61 18.75 3.64
C VAL A 260 -10.93 18.60 5.12
N THR A 261 -9.91 18.59 5.96
CA THR A 261 -10.07 18.54 7.41
C THR A 261 -9.32 19.71 8.06
N LEU A 262 -10.04 20.44 8.88
CA LEU A 262 -9.53 21.52 9.69
C LEU A 262 -9.61 21.12 11.17
N SER A 263 -8.50 21.18 11.88
CA SER A 263 -8.45 20.87 13.31
C SER A 263 -7.78 22.01 14.07
N LEU A 264 -8.35 22.36 15.21
CA LEU A 264 -7.78 23.31 16.15
C LEU A 264 -7.70 22.65 17.53
N ALA A 265 -6.49 22.26 17.92
CA ALA A 265 -6.22 21.76 19.26
C ALA A 265 -5.71 22.89 20.14
N SER A 266 -6.30 23.06 21.33
CA SER A 266 -5.94 24.13 22.27
C SER A 266 -5.57 23.55 23.63
N ARG A 267 -4.45 24.00 24.16
CA ARG A 267 -3.97 23.67 25.50
C ARG A 267 -3.94 24.94 26.35
N PHE A 268 -4.79 24.96 27.35
CA PHE A 268 -4.93 26.09 28.27
C PHE A 268 -3.90 26.02 29.39
N GLN A 269 -3.75 27.11 30.14
CA GLN A 269 -2.97 27.12 31.38
C GLN A 269 -3.57 26.20 32.46
N SER A 270 -4.91 26.14 32.52
CA SER A 270 -5.62 25.13 33.27
C SER A 270 -5.39 23.75 32.61
N PRO A 271 -5.55 22.65 33.33
CA PRO A 271 -5.35 21.30 32.77
C PRO A 271 -6.43 20.92 31.74
N LEU A 272 -6.96 21.88 31.02
CA LEU A 272 -7.94 21.74 29.96
C LEU A 272 -7.24 21.64 28.60
N ARG A 273 -7.64 20.67 27.81
CA ARG A 273 -7.31 20.55 26.39
C ARG A 273 -8.60 20.42 25.59
N THR A 274 -8.71 21.16 24.50
CA THR A 274 -9.85 21.07 23.60
C THR A 274 -9.39 20.82 22.18
N MET A 275 -10.23 20.19 21.39
CA MET A 275 -10.02 19.95 19.96
C MET A 275 -11.32 20.19 19.21
N LEU A 276 -11.27 21.09 18.24
CA LEU A 276 -12.33 21.33 17.27
C LEU A 276 -11.90 20.72 15.96
N ASN A 277 -12.77 19.94 15.33
CA ASN A 277 -12.56 19.34 14.01
C ASN A 277 -13.72 19.71 13.10
N VAL A 278 -13.39 20.13 11.88
CA VAL A 278 -14.34 20.29 10.78
C VAL A 278 -13.81 19.49 9.62
N SER A 279 -14.63 18.61 9.03
CA SER A 279 -14.24 17.80 7.88
C SER A 279 -15.34 17.80 6.83
N LEU A 280 -14.91 17.92 5.59
CA LEU A 280 -15.73 17.73 4.40
C LEU A 280 -15.08 16.64 3.58
N MET A 281 -15.85 15.63 3.17
CA MET A 281 -15.37 14.55 2.33
C MET A 281 -16.42 14.23 1.27
N ASP A 282 -15.99 14.20 0.03
CA ASP A 282 -16.77 13.71 -1.11
C ASP A 282 -16.14 12.42 -1.61
N LEU A 283 -16.98 11.41 -1.79
CA LEU A 283 -16.67 10.14 -2.42
C LEU A 283 -17.52 10.01 -3.68
N PHE A 284 -16.86 9.80 -4.81
CA PHE A 284 -17.50 9.61 -6.11
C PHE A 284 -17.36 8.14 -6.48
N ILE A 285 -18.49 7.45 -6.58
CA ILE A 285 -18.55 6.03 -6.94
C ILE A 285 -19.18 5.91 -8.33
N PRO A 286 -18.46 5.33 -9.30
CA PRO A 286 -19.06 5.06 -10.60
C PRO A 286 -20.13 3.97 -10.46
N SER A 287 -21.21 4.12 -11.17
CA SER A 287 -22.29 3.13 -11.29
C SER A 287 -22.93 3.24 -12.66
N LEU A 288 -23.75 2.28 -13.04
CA LEU A 288 -24.54 2.35 -14.26
C LEU A 288 -25.93 2.92 -13.96
N ASP A 289 -26.44 3.75 -14.87
CA ASP A 289 -27.85 4.14 -14.89
C ASP A 289 -28.72 3.04 -15.54
N TYR A 290 -30.04 3.30 -15.67
CA TYR A 290 -30.98 2.36 -16.29
C TYR A 290 -30.76 2.16 -17.79
N GLU A 291 -30.03 3.07 -18.44
CA GLU A 291 -29.69 3.02 -19.85
C GLU A 291 -28.31 2.39 -20.10
N GLY A 292 -27.57 2.03 -19.01
CA GLY A 292 -26.23 1.46 -19.09
C GLY A 292 -25.13 2.50 -19.23
N ASN A 293 -25.42 3.80 -19.03
CA ASN A 293 -24.38 4.83 -19.03
C ASN A 293 -23.70 4.92 -17.67
N VAL A 294 -22.40 5.20 -17.67
CA VAL A 294 -21.62 5.37 -16.44
C VAL A 294 -21.94 6.72 -15.82
N ILE A 295 -22.50 6.69 -14.63
CA ILE A 295 -22.75 7.88 -13.80
C ILE A 295 -21.89 7.86 -12.56
N LYS A 296 -21.53 9.04 -12.02
CA LYS A 296 -20.79 9.16 -10.76
C LYS A 296 -21.75 9.53 -9.63
N ASN A 297 -22.01 8.57 -8.75
CA ASN A 297 -22.74 8.82 -7.51
C ASN A 297 -21.85 9.51 -6.51
N THR A 298 -22.29 10.64 -5.97
CA THR A 298 -21.56 11.38 -4.95
C THR A 298 -22.14 11.10 -3.58
N ILE A 299 -21.27 10.75 -2.64
CA ILE A 299 -21.60 10.66 -1.22
C ILE A 299 -20.78 11.72 -0.52
N THR A 300 -21.46 12.66 0.14
CA THR A 300 -20.82 13.75 0.87
C THR A 300 -20.97 13.55 2.36
N TRP A 301 -19.85 13.60 3.09
CA TRP A 301 -19.80 13.63 4.55
C TRP A 301 -19.37 15.00 5.03
N LYS A 302 -20.16 15.60 5.94
CA LYS A 302 -19.83 16.83 6.63
C LYS A 302 -19.75 16.53 8.12
N THR A 303 -18.61 16.78 8.72
CA THR A 303 -18.38 16.48 10.13
C THR A 303 -17.98 17.75 10.88
N LEU A 304 -18.62 17.99 12.01
CA LEU A 304 -18.23 18.99 12.99
C LEU A 304 -18.08 18.29 14.34
N GLY A 305 -16.93 18.39 14.97
CA GLY A 305 -16.69 17.74 16.25
C GLY A 305 -15.94 18.64 17.22
N VAL A 306 -16.36 18.63 18.49
CA VAL A 306 -15.69 19.28 19.60
C VAL A 306 -15.40 18.23 20.67
N ASN A 307 -14.15 18.15 21.08
CA ASN A 307 -13.73 17.25 22.15
C ASN A 307 -13.00 18.07 23.23
N GLY A 308 -13.16 17.68 24.48
CA GLY A 308 -12.48 18.26 25.63
C GLY A 308 -11.90 17.18 26.53
N LYS A 309 -10.75 17.46 27.08
CA LYS A 309 -10.14 16.67 28.16
C LYS A 309 -9.72 17.61 29.29
N TYR A 310 -10.16 17.29 30.52
CA TYR A 310 -9.80 18.02 31.72
C TYR A 310 -9.15 17.08 32.72
N ALA A 311 -7.95 17.43 33.18
CA ALA A 311 -7.19 16.63 34.15
C ALA A 311 -7.30 17.27 35.54
N LEU A 312 -7.67 16.48 36.52
CA LEU A 312 -7.82 16.86 37.94
C LEU A 312 -6.77 16.13 38.77
N GLN A 313 -6.42 16.71 39.93
CA GLN A 313 -5.52 16.10 40.94
C GLN A 313 -4.23 15.54 40.32
N ASP A 314 -3.47 16.41 39.63
CA ASP A 314 -2.20 16.05 38.99
C ASP A 314 -2.30 14.84 38.04
N ASN A 315 -3.35 14.82 37.22
CA ASN A 315 -3.69 13.76 36.27
C ASN A 315 -4.16 12.43 36.89
N LYS A 316 -4.55 12.42 38.18
CA LYS A 316 -5.19 11.23 38.76
C LYS A 316 -6.59 10.99 38.19
N ILE A 317 -7.33 12.06 37.92
CA ILE A 317 -8.65 11.98 37.28
C ILE A 317 -8.58 12.70 35.94
N ASN A 318 -8.96 12.02 34.86
CA ASN A 318 -9.09 12.59 33.54
C ASN A 318 -10.56 12.52 33.11
N LEU A 319 -11.18 13.66 32.94
CA LEU A 319 -12.52 13.77 32.36
C LEU A 319 -12.41 14.02 30.87
N THR A 320 -13.17 13.31 30.08
CA THR A 320 -13.26 13.48 28.63
C THR A 320 -14.71 13.72 28.23
N GLY A 321 -14.92 14.61 27.28
CA GLY A 321 -16.23 14.86 26.72
C GLY A 321 -16.12 15.22 25.23
N GLY A 322 -17.13 14.89 24.46
CA GLY A 322 -17.17 15.18 23.04
C GLY A 322 -18.57 15.26 22.50
N LEU A 323 -18.73 16.12 21.52
CA LEU A 323 -19.93 16.27 20.70
C LEU A 323 -19.49 16.23 19.25
N SER A 324 -20.13 15.40 18.44
CA SER A 324 -19.95 15.45 17.00
C SER A 324 -21.29 15.43 16.26
N TYR A 325 -21.31 16.17 15.16
CA TYR A 325 -22.39 16.17 14.19
C TYR A 325 -21.81 15.68 12.86
N ILE A 326 -22.42 14.64 12.31
CA ILE A 326 -22.02 14.06 11.02
C ILE A 326 -23.26 14.07 10.13
N LYS A 327 -23.15 14.72 8.98
CA LYS A 327 -24.17 14.68 7.94
C LYS A 327 -23.65 13.89 6.75
N ASN A 328 -24.45 12.93 6.32
CA ASN A 328 -24.19 12.09 5.16
C ASN A 328 -25.28 12.35 4.12
N GLU A 329 -24.88 12.73 2.92
CA GLU A 329 -25.78 13.03 1.81
C GLU A 329 -25.36 12.19 0.59
N SER A 330 -26.30 11.45 0.03
CA SER A 330 -26.16 10.75 -1.25
C SER A 330 -27.31 11.13 -2.18
N LEU A 331 -27.31 10.67 -3.42
CA LEU A 331 -28.38 10.96 -4.39
C LEU A 331 -29.79 10.59 -3.90
N THR A 332 -29.89 9.52 -3.11
CA THR A 332 -31.17 8.93 -2.71
C THR A 332 -31.45 9.05 -1.23
N THR A 333 -30.44 9.29 -0.41
CA THR A 333 -30.57 9.29 1.05
C THR A 333 -29.79 10.44 1.67
N ALA A 334 -30.41 11.04 2.68
CA ALA A 334 -29.73 11.99 3.56
C ALA A 334 -29.96 11.58 5.02
N SER A 335 -28.87 11.52 5.78
CA SER A 335 -28.94 11.21 7.22
C SER A 335 -27.97 12.06 7.99
N SER A 336 -28.34 12.35 9.25
CA SER A 336 -27.45 13.03 10.19
C SER A 336 -27.34 12.26 11.49
N VAL A 337 -26.16 12.31 12.09
CA VAL A 337 -25.86 11.67 13.36
C VAL A 337 -25.32 12.73 14.32
N ILE A 338 -25.94 12.85 15.47
CA ILE A 338 -25.42 13.61 16.61
C ILE A 338 -24.87 12.61 17.61
N ASP A 339 -23.62 12.72 17.97
CA ASP A 339 -22.92 11.76 18.83
C ASP A 339 -22.35 12.51 20.04
N PHE A 340 -22.79 12.11 21.23
CA PHE A 340 -22.31 12.61 22.52
C PHE A 340 -21.45 11.52 23.15
N ARG A 341 -20.26 11.88 23.59
CA ARG A 341 -19.35 10.98 24.30
C ARG A 341 -18.90 11.60 25.59
N GLY A 342 -18.83 10.79 26.63
CA GLY A 342 -18.32 11.22 27.93
C GLY A 342 -17.53 10.08 28.58
N GLY A 343 -16.52 10.45 29.37
CA GLY A 343 -15.73 9.47 30.08
C GLY A 343 -14.96 10.07 31.24
N ALA A 344 -14.60 9.23 32.18
CA ALA A 344 -13.75 9.55 33.31
C ALA A 344 -12.75 8.40 33.52
N ASP A 345 -11.47 8.72 33.60
CA ASP A 345 -10.41 7.80 33.96
C ASP A 345 -9.89 8.19 35.34
N TYR A 346 -9.84 7.26 36.28
CA TYR A 346 -9.31 7.46 37.61
C TYR A 346 -8.14 6.53 37.89
N LYS A 347 -6.98 7.09 38.18
CA LYS A 347 -5.79 6.36 38.62
C LYS A 347 -5.83 6.18 40.14
N LEU A 348 -6.22 5.00 40.59
CA LEU A 348 -6.28 4.63 42.00
C LEU A 348 -4.87 4.45 42.57
N LEU A 349 -4.01 3.74 41.85
CA LEU A 349 -2.60 3.45 42.16
C LEU A 349 -1.74 3.72 40.93
N GLN A 350 -0.40 3.66 41.06
CA GLN A 350 0.48 3.83 39.90
C GLN A 350 0.16 2.86 38.77
N ASP A 351 -0.21 1.64 39.12
CA ASP A 351 -0.42 0.54 38.19
C ASP A 351 -1.90 0.17 38.01
N PHE A 352 -2.82 0.83 38.72
CA PHE A 352 -4.24 0.50 38.64
C PHE A 352 -5.09 1.73 38.24
N SER A 353 -5.87 1.58 37.17
CA SER A 353 -6.82 2.60 36.72
C SER A 353 -8.22 2.03 36.49
N LEU A 354 -9.21 2.86 36.80
CA LEU A 354 -10.62 2.62 36.53
C LEU A 354 -11.07 3.62 35.46
N SER A 355 -11.66 3.11 34.39
CA SER A 355 -12.22 3.92 33.31
C SER A 355 -13.73 3.69 33.19
N PHE A 356 -14.42 4.79 33.06
CA PHE A 356 -15.86 4.84 32.79
C PHE A 356 -16.06 5.62 31.49
N SER A 357 -16.85 5.08 30.55
CA SER A 357 -17.19 5.78 29.31
C SER A 357 -18.62 5.49 28.88
N GLY A 358 -19.23 6.45 28.23
CA GLY A 358 -20.58 6.33 27.68
C GLY A 358 -20.68 7.10 26.36
N GLN A 359 -21.57 6.63 25.51
CA GLN A 359 -21.89 7.24 24.22
C GLN A 359 -23.41 7.24 24.00
N LEU A 360 -23.91 8.35 23.46
CA LEU A 360 -25.28 8.50 23.02
C LEU A 360 -25.31 8.98 21.59
N GLN A 361 -26.00 8.28 20.71
CA GLN A 361 -26.18 8.66 19.32
C GLN A 361 -27.64 8.92 18.98
N ILE A 362 -27.89 10.01 18.31
CA ILE A 362 -29.18 10.35 17.72
C ILE A 362 -28.99 10.31 16.20
N ILE A 363 -29.69 9.40 15.54
CA ILE A 363 -29.65 9.21 14.09
C ILE A 363 -30.96 9.78 13.53
N VAL A 364 -30.84 10.73 12.62
CA VAL A 364 -31.97 11.31 11.91
C VAL A 364 -31.86 10.90 10.44
N ASN A 365 -32.84 10.14 9.96
CA ASN A 365 -33.00 9.87 8.54
C ASN A 365 -33.83 11.00 7.92
N GLU A 366 -33.18 11.93 7.24
CA GLU A 366 -33.83 13.11 6.66
C GLU A 366 -34.75 12.73 5.50
N THR A 367 -34.42 11.65 4.75
CA THR A 367 -35.22 11.17 3.63
C THR A 367 -36.51 10.51 4.10
N ALA A 368 -36.45 9.65 5.10
CA ALA A 368 -37.62 8.97 5.66
C ALA A 368 -38.35 9.82 6.74
N LYS A 369 -37.78 10.99 7.13
CA LYS A 369 -38.26 11.83 8.25
C LYS A 369 -38.39 11.06 9.57
N GLU A 370 -37.51 10.10 9.79
CA GLU A 370 -37.47 9.27 11.00
C GLU A 370 -36.30 9.66 11.88
N THR A 371 -36.53 9.66 13.20
CA THR A 371 -35.47 9.86 14.19
C THR A 371 -35.34 8.61 15.04
N LYS A 372 -34.14 8.05 15.13
CA LYS A 372 -33.84 6.90 15.98
C LYS A 372 -32.82 7.31 17.04
N LEU A 373 -33.11 7.00 18.27
CA LEU A 373 -32.16 7.08 19.38
C LEU A 373 -31.42 5.75 19.46
N ASN A 374 -30.12 5.76 19.25
CA ASN A 374 -29.27 4.60 19.40
C ASN A 374 -28.34 4.84 20.60
N THR A 375 -28.56 4.11 21.68
CA THR A 375 -27.67 4.13 22.85
C THR A 375 -26.63 3.04 22.70
N SER A 376 -25.40 3.39 22.44
CA SER A 376 -24.28 2.49 22.68
C SER A 376 -23.98 2.47 24.17
N GLY A 377 -23.84 1.29 24.73
CA GLY A 377 -23.80 1.08 26.16
C GLY A 377 -22.72 1.82 26.94
N ILE A 378 -22.87 1.81 28.25
CA ILE A 378 -21.89 2.26 29.23
C ILE A 378 -20.82 1.17 29.36
N LEU A 379 -19.56 1.53 29.18
CA LEU A 379 -18.41 0.66 29.37
C LEU A 379 -17.66 1.04 30.64
N ILE A 380 -17.47 0.08 31.52
CA ILE A 380 -16.59 0.18 32.68
C ILE A 380 -15.42 -0.76 32.45
N SER A 381 -14.21 -0.25 32.50
CA SER A 381 -13.00 -1.04 32.33
C SER A 381 -12.01 -0.83 33.46
N PHE A 382 -11.35 -1.93 33.83
CA PHE A 382 -10.26 -1.93 34.81
C PHE A 382 -8.97 -2.26 34.07
N ARG A 383 -7.92 -1.50 34.33
CA ARG A 383 -6.58 -1.77 33.75
C ARG A 383 -5.57 -1.87 34.88
N TYR A 384 -4.83 -2.96 34.90
CA TYR A 384 -3.67 -3.16 35.75
C TYR A 384 -2.43 -3.30 34.83
N ASN A 385 -1.37 -2.54 35.09
CA ASN A 385 -0.11 -2.65 34.38
C ASN A 385 0.86 -3.41 35.28
N PHE A 386 1.38 -4.53 34.78
CA PHE A 386 2.36 -5.34 35.46
C PHE A 386 3.77 -4.79 35.26
#